data_4a3e7102bddd613315426f6d8db63984
#
_entry.id   4a3e7102bddd613315426f6d8db63984
#
_cell.length_a   1.000
_cell.length_b   1.000
_cell.length_c   1.000
_cell.angle_alpha   90.00
_cell.angle_beta   90.00
_cell.angle_gamma   90.00
#
_symmetry.space_group_name_H-M   'P 1'
#
loop_
_entity.id
_entity.type
_entity.pdbx_description
1 polymer ?
#
loop_
_entity_poly.entity_id
_entity_poly.type
_entity_poly.pdbx_seq_one_letter_code
_entity_poly.pdbx_strand_id
1 'polypeptide(L)'
;MAFLEFKNVRISGISAGVPKHIEYNKDYPYFEAGEAEKYIASTSIRERRIADPGVCSSDLCYSAAERLIEDLGWDKSEIECLLFVSQTADYILPATACILQERLGLPESCYAMDISLGCSGWVYGLSVITSLLSTGQIKKGLLLSGEICHLQSSPLDKSAYPLFGDAGTATALEYQVGYEPVRFYFSTDGSGYEAIIIRDGGYRHPFDNQSLDVYTTPEGLRRTRLNTEMDGMSVFSFGITKAPQSFNLLM
;
A
#
# COMPACT_ATOMS: atom_id res chain seq x y z
N MET A 1 -10.85 17.00 -12.96
CA MET A 1 -11.21 16.67 -11.56
C MET A 1 -12.21 15.52 -11.63
N ALA A 2 -11.93 14.43 -10.94
CA ALA A 2 -12.86 13.30 -10.88
C ALA A 2 -13.55 13.32 -9.51
N PHE A 3 -14.86 13.57 -9.52
CA PHE A 3 -15.75 13.47 -8.37
C PHE A 3 -16.67 12.29 -8.58
N LEU A 4 -16.71 11.37 -7.60
CA LEU A 4 -17.53 10.17 -7.68
C LEU A 4 -18.40 10.08 -6.42
N GLU A 5 -19.63 9.63 -6.59
CA GLU A 5 -20.56 9.32 -5.50
C GLU A 5 -21.20 7.95 -5.77
N PHE A 6 -21.10 7.05 -4.80
CA PHE A 6 -21.72 5.73 -4.86
C PHE A 6 -22.62 5.52 -3.65
N LYS A 7 -23.74 4.80 -3.85
CA LYS A 7 -24.74 4.54 -2.83
C LYS A 7 -24.83 3.06 -2.52
N ASN A 8 -25.44 2.76 -1.38
CA ASN A 8 -25.77 1.39 -0.98
C ASN A 8 -24.57 0.47 -0.78
N VAL A 9 -23.41 1.00 -0.37
CA VAL A 9 -22.22 0.22 -0.05
C VAL A 9 -21.71 0.65 1.31
N ARG A 10 -21.39 -0.32 2.14
CA ARG A 10 -20.74 -0.07 3.45
C ARG A 10 -19.44 -0.82 3.60
N ILE A 11 -18.56 -0.29 4.45
CA ILE A 11 -17.43 -1.02 5.00
C ILE A 11 -17.97 -1.83 6.17
N SER A 12 -17.84 -3.17 6.10
CA SER A 12 -18.32 -4.09 7.13
C SER A 12 -17.27 -4.37 8.18
N GLY A 13 -15.98 -4.22 7.84
CA GLY A 13 -14.88 -4.40 8.78
C GLY A 13 -13.53 -4.15 8.13
N ILE A 14 -12.52 -3.98 8.98
CA ILE A 14 -11.12 -3.83 8.59
C ILE A 14 -10.26 -4.68 9.53
N SER A 15 -9.28 -5.38 8.98
CA SER A 15 -8.27 -6.14 9.69
C SER A 15 -6.88 -5.83 9.17
N ALA A 16 -5.85 -6.09 9.97
CA ALA A 16 -4.46 -5.90 9.58
C ALA A 16 -3.60 -7.10 9.99
N GLY A 17 -2.71 -7.51 9.11
CA GLY A 17 -1.63 -8.46 9.33
C GLY A 17 -0.29 -7.74 9.35
N VAL A 18 0.51 -7.94 10.38
CA VAL A 18 1.83 -7.32 10.52
C VAL A 18 2.88 -8.38 10.89
N PRO A 19 4.13 -8.23 10.44
CA PRO A 19 5.23 -9.11 10.85
C PRO A 19 5.45 -9.12 12.35
N LYS A 20 6.05 -10.21 12.87
CA LYS A 20 6.39 -10.33 14.29
C LYS A 20 7.66 -9.56 14.65
N HIS A 21 8.62 -9.51 13.73
CA HIS A 21 9.89 -8.84 13.95
C HIS A 21 9.72 -7.32 14.07
N ILE A 22 10.38 -6.73 15.08
CA ILE A 22 10.35 -5.29 15.34
C ILE A 22 11.74 -4.73 15.23
N GLU A 23 11.91 -3.68 14.44
CA GLU A 23 13.09 -2.84 14.45
C GLU A 23 12.77 -1.49 15.11
N TYR A 24 13.65 -1.07 16.04
CA TYR A 24 13.50 0.20 16.74
C TYR A 24 14.38 1.26 16.08
N ASN A 25 13.80 2.40 15.72
CA ASN A 25 14.55 3.48 15.10
C ASN A 25 15.63 4.09 15.98
N LYS A 26 15.51 3.99 17.32
CA LYS A 26 16.56 4.38 18.25
C LYS A 26 17.85 3.56 18.10
N ASP A 27 17.74 2.32 17.59
CA ASP A 27 18.84 1.38 17.43
C ASP A 27 19.36 1.32 15.97
N TYR A 28 18.86 2.21 15.09
CA TYR A 28 19.30 2.25 13.70
C TYR A 28 20.77 2.71 13.60
N PRO A 29 21.65 1.86 13.02
CA PRO A 29 23.12 2.02 13.20
C PRO A 29 23.74 3.19 12.44
N TYR A 30 22.99 3.81 11.52
CA TYR A 30 23.50 4.91 10.68
C TYR A 30 23.04 6.30 11.14
N PHE A 31 22.34 6.38 12.29
CA PHE A 31 22.10 7.64 12.95
C PHE A 31 23.31 8.09 13.77
N GLU A 32 23.64 9.36 13.71
CA GLU A 32 24.61 10.00 14.57
C GLU A 32 24.04 10.22 15.98
N ALA A 33 24.91 10.58 16.94
CA ALA A 33 24.49 10.85 18.31
C ALA A 33 23.41 11.93 18.38
N GLY A 34 22.26 11.62 18.98
CA GLY A 34 21.09 12.51 19.10
C GLY A 34 20.26 12.68 17.82
N GLU A 35 20.59 11.98 16.73
CA GLU A 35 19.82 12.03 15.48
C GLU A 35 18.56 11.17 15.57
N ALA A 36 18.63 10.02 16.23
CA ALA A 36 17.50 9.13 16.41
C ALA A 36 16.34 9.82 17.16
N GLU A 37 16.64 10.55 18.24
CA GLU A 37 15.65 11.27 19.03
C GLU A 37 14.96 12.38 18.19
N LYS A 38 15.74 13.11 17.40
CA LYS A 38 15.22 14.16 16.51
C LYS A 38 14.33 13.56 15.42
N TYR A 39 14.76 12.43 14.83
CA TYR A 39 14.01 11.70 13.83
C TYR A 39 12.67 11.22 14.40
N ILE A 40 12.70 10.55 15.56
CA ILE A 40 11.48 10.07 16.23
C ILE A 40 10.56 11.23 16.61
N ALA A 41 11.11 12.35 17.08
CA ALA A 41 10.31 13.52 17.42
C ALA A 41 9.61 14.14 16.20
N SER A 42 10.26 14.14 15.02
CA SER A 42 9.71 14.71 13.79
C SER A 42 8.71 13.78 13.09
N THR A 43 8.98 12.46 13.06
CA THR A 43 8.16 11.48 12.33
C THR A 43 7.13 10.78 13.21
N SER A 44 7.31 10.78 14.52
CA SER A 44 6.58 9.96 15.51
C SER A 44 6.77 8.44 15.33
N ILE A 45 7.66 7.99 14.45
CA ILE A 45 7.92 6.58 14.18
C ILE A 45 9.03 6.08 15.11
N ARG A 46 8.65 5.27 16.09
CA ARG A 46 9.57 4.71 17.10
C ARG A 46 10.07 3.32 16.71
N GLU A 47 9.19 2.55 16.09
CA GLU A 47 9.42 1.16 15.71
C GLU A 47 8.71 0.83 14.40
N ARG A 48 9.20 -0.18 13.72
CA ARG A 48 8.62 -0.69 12.48
C ARG A 48 8.54 -2.20 12.54
N ARG A 49 7.54 -2.76 11.87
CA ARG A 49 7.42 -4.19 11.64
C ARG A 49 8.09 -4.55 10.33
N ILE A 50 8.95 -5.55 10.38
CA ILE A 50 9.77 -5.97 9.22
C ILE A 50 9.48 -7.45 8.94
N ALA A 51 9.17 -7.76 7.70
CA ALA A 51 8.87 -9.11 7.27
C ALA A 51 10.14 -9.99 7.24
N ASP A 52 9.97 -11.26 7.60
CA ASP A 52 11.04 -12.25 7.44
C ASP A 52 11.31 -12.51 5.95
N PRO A 53 12.52 -12.95 5.57
CA PRO A 53 12.83 -13.28 4.19
C PRO A 53 11.83 -14.29 3.59
N GLY A 54 11.32 -13.97 2.40
CA GLY A 54 10.34 -14.80 1.68
C GLY A 54 8.89 -14.54 2.03
N VAL A 55 8.60 -13.65 2.99
CA VAL A 55 7.23 -13.18 3.27
C VAL A 55 6.87 -12.05 2.31
N CYS A 56 5.77 -12.20 1.58
CA CYS A 56 5.24 -11.21 0.65
C CYS A 56 4.12 -10.38 1.29
N SER A 57 3.80 -9.24 0.66
CA SER A 57 2.66 -8.40 1.05
C SER A 57 1.33 -9.18 0.98
N SER A 58 1.20 -10.10 0.03
CA SER A 58 0.07 -11.01 -0.10
C SER A 58 -0.12 -11.92 1.11
N ASP A 59 0.96 -12.39 1.75
CA ASP A 59 0.88 -13.25 2.94
C ASP A 59 0.30 -12.50 4.14
N LEU A 60 0.70 -11.24 4.31
CA LEU A 60 0.17 -10.37 5.36
C LEU A 60 -1.30 -10.04 5.08
N CYS A 61 -1.64 -9.73 3.83
CA CYS A 61 -3.03 -9.51 3.40
C CYS A 61 -3.89 -10.75 3.55
N TYR A 62 -3.37 -11.94 3.20
CA TYR A 62 -4.05 -13.22 3.38
C TYR A 62 -4.41 -13.45 4.85
N SER A 63 -3.44 -13.27 5.75
CA SER A 63 -3.67 -13.40 7.20
C SER A 63 -4.73 -12.43 7.73
N ALA A 64 -4.69 -11.18 7.24
CA ALA A 64 -5.69 -10.17 7.59
C ALA A 64 -7.09 -10.52 7.05
N ALA A 65 -7.16 -11.05 5.81
CA ALA A 65 -8.42 -11.44 5.17
C ALA A 65 -9.08 -12.65 5.87
N GLU A 66 -8.30 -13.71 6.15
CA GLU A 66 -8.80 -14.89 6.88
C GLU A 66 -9.40 -14.49 8.22
N ARG A 67 -8.68 -13.66 8.98
CA ARG A 67 -9.16 -13.15 10.26
C ARG A 67 -10.45 -12.35 10.11
N LEU A 68 -10.51 -11.46 9.12
CA LEU A 68 -11.67 -10.61 8.90
C LEU A 68 -12.90 -11.40 8.47
N ILE A 69 -12.73 -12.39 7.60
CA ILE A 69 -13.80 -13.31 7.14
C ILE A 69 -14.37 -14.07 8.36
N GLU A 70 -13.48 -14.62 9.21
CA GLU A 70 -13.88 -15.32 10.45
C GLU A 70 -14.66 -14.39 11.39
N ASP A 71 -14.12 -13.19 11.68
CA ASP A 71 -14.74 -12.22 12.61
C ASP A 71 -16.11 -11.74 12.13
N LEU A 72 -16.32 -11.65 10.82
CA LEU A 72 -17.60 -11.27 10.22
C LEU A 72 -18.56 -12.45 10.02
N GLY A 73 -18.09 -13.68 10.20
CA GLY A 73 -18.87 -14.90 9.91
C GLY A 73 -19.29 -15.01 8.45
N TRP A 74 -18.47 -14.50 7.52
CA TRP A 74 -18.79 -14.55 6.10
C TRP A 74 -18.52 -15.92 5.51
N ASP A 75 -19.44 -16.41 4.67
CA ASP A 75 -19.16 -17.55 3.81
C ASP A 75 -18.29 -17.09 2.65
N LYS A 76 -17.14 -17.75 2.45
CA LYS A 76 -16.21 -17.46 1.36
C LYS A 76 -16.85 -17.60 -0.03
N SER A 77 -17.85 -18.47 -0.17
CA SER A 77 -18.60 -18.64 -1.41
C SER A 77 -19.45 -17.42 -1.82
N GLU A 78 -19.69 -16.49 -0.90
CA GLU A 78 -20.45 -15.26 -1.14
C GLU A 78 -19.54 -14.05 -1.46
N ILE A 79 -18.22 -14.22 -1.43
CA ILE A 79 -17.26 -13.16 -1.75
C ILE A 79 -17.04 -13.15 -3.27
N GLU A 80 -17.59 -12.15 -3.93
CA GLU A 80 -17.69 -12.07 -5.38
C GLU A 80 -16.66 -11.11 -6.01
N CYS A 81 -15.90 -10.34 -5.19
CA CYS A 81 -14.90 -9.39 -5.65
C CYS A 81 -13.69 -9.37 -4.71
N LEU A 82 -12.49 -9.43 -5.28
CA LEU A 82 -11.21 -9.33 -4.60
C LEU A 82 -10.31 -8.34 -5.34
N LEU A 83 -9.97 -7.22 -4.71
CA LEU A 83 -8.98 -6.28 -5.22
C LEU A 83 -7.73 -6.34 -4.36
N PHE A 84 -6.57 -6.37 -4.99
CA PHE A 84 -5.27 -6.31 -4.31
C PHE A 84 -4.53 -5.04 -4.74
N VAL A 85 -4.20 -4.19 -3.77
CA VAL A 85 -3.49 -2.92 -3.97
C VAL A 85 -2.09 -3.05 -3.42
N SER A 86 -1.10 -3.00 -4.28
CA SER A 86 0.31 -3.08 -3.89
C SER A 86 1.24 -2.60 -5.01
N GLN A 87 2.43 -2.11 -4.63
CA GLN A 87 3.58 -1.90 -5.51
C GLN A 87 4.68 -2.95 -5.26
N THR A 88 4.44 -3.90 -4.33
CA THR A 88 5.29 -5.06 -4.03
C THR A 88 4.54 -6.37 -4.30
N ALA A 89 4.04 -6.51 -5.56
CA ALA A 89 3.37 -7.73 -6.02
C ALA A 89 4.30 -8.95 -5.90
N ASP A 90 3.72 -10.14 -5.71
CA ASP A 90 4.47 -11.40 -5.56
C ASP A 90 5.32 -11.71 -6.80
N TYR A 91 4.78 -11.44 -7.97
CA TYR A 91 5.40 -11.67 -9.28
C TYR A 91 5.08 -10.54 -10.25
N ILE A 92 5.88 -10.39 -11.30
CA ILE A 92 5.55 -9.51 -12.42
C ILE A 92 4.27 -9.99 -13.11
N LEU A 93 4.08 -11.30 -13.23
CA LEU A 93 2.87 -12.01 -13.64
C LEU A 93 2.89 -13.42 -13.03
N PRO A 94 1.74 -14.02 -12.70
CA PRO A 94 0.38 -13.47 -12.85
C PRO A 94 0.05 -12.37 -11.83
N ALA A 95 -1.15 -11.78 -11.94
CA ALA A 95 -1.66 -10.86 -10.92
C ALA A 95 -1.79 -11.56 -9.57
N THR A 96 -1.34 -10.89 -8.50
CA THR A 96 -1.36 -11.43 -7.13
C THR A 96 -2.78 -11.68 -6.62
N ALA A 97 -3.76 -10.89 -7.04
CA ALA A 97 -5.17 -11.11 -6.71
C ALA A 97 -5.68 -12.47 -7.17
N CYS A 98 -5.20 -12.99 -8.31
CA CYS A 98 -5.57 -14.33 -8.78
C CYS A 98 -4.99 -15.42 -7.86
N ILE A 99 -3.78 -15.23 -7.35
CA ILE A 99 -3.15 -16.16 -6.39
C ILE A 99 -3.92 -16.11 -5.06
N LEU A 100 -4.28 -14.92 -4.60
CA LEU A 100 -5.03 -14.72 -3.36
C LEU A 100 -6.46 -15.28 -3.45
N GLN A 101 -7.11 -15.19 -4.61
CA GLN A 101 -8.43 -15.80 -4.83
C GLN A 101 -8.39 -17.30 -4.55
N GLU A 102 -7.42 -18.03 -5.13
CA GLU A 102 -7.25 -19.47 -4.90
C GLU A 102 -6.85 -19.76 -3.45
N ARG A 103 -5.88 -19.05 -2.91
CA ARG A 103 -5.40 -19.25 -1.52
C ARG A 103 -6.49 -19.05 -0.47
N LEU A 104 -7.37 -18.07 -0.68
CA LEU A 104 -8.51 -17.79 0.20
C LEU A 104 -9.66 -18.77 -0.01
N GLY A 105 -9.64 -19.61 -1.06
CA GLY A 105 -10.72 -20.53 -1.42
C GLY A 105 -11.99 -19.80 -1.87
N LEU A 106 -11.84 -18.65 -2.54
CA LEU A 106 -12.96 -17.92 -3.11
C LEU A 106 -13.43 -18.59 -4.41
N PRO A 107 -14.70 -18.44 -4.82
CA PRO A 107 -15.23 -19.08 -6.03
C PRO A 107 -14.50 -18.59 -7.30
N GLU A 108 -14.42 -19.43 -8.32
CA GLU A 108 -13.85 -19.08 -9.64
C GLU A 108 -14.60 -17.90 -10.31
N SER A 109 -15.84 -17.69 -9.95
CA SER A 109 -16.65 -16.53 -10.40
C SER A 109 -16.25 -15.22 -9.71
N CYS A 110 -15.36 -15.23 -8.73
CA CYS A 110 -14.90 -14.03 -8.05
C CYS A 110 -14.11 -13.13 -9.01
N TYR A 111 -14.52 -11.87 -9.10
CA TYR A 111 -13.80 -10.84 -9.84
C TYR A 111 -12.49 -10.51 -9.11
N ALA A 112 -11.34 -10.82 -9.68
CA ALA A 112 -10.02 -10.60 -9.05
C ALA A 112 -9.14 -9.69 -9.90
N MET A 113 -8.52 -8.66 -9.29
CA MET A 113 -7.69 -7.68 -9.99
C MET A 113 -6.66 -7.02 -9.06
N ASP A 114 -5.45 -6.77 -9.59
CA ASP A 114 -4.44 -5.94 -8.94
C ASP A 114 -4.58 -4.46 -9.32
N ILE A 115 -4.22 -3.59 -8.37
CA ILE A 115 -4.10 -2.13 -8.57
C ILE A 115 -2.69 -1.73 -8.13
N SER A 116 -1.85 -1.31 -9.08
CA SER A 116 -0.48 -0.87 -8.81
C SER A 116 -0.46 0.61 -8.41
N LEU A 117 -0.75 0.89 -7.13
CA LEU A 117 -0.68 2.22 -6.53
C LEU A 117 -0.17 2.10 -5.09
N GLY A 118 0.62 3.09 -4.65
CA GLY A 118 1.15 3.19 -3.29
C GLY A 118 0.24 3.98 -2.35
N CYS A 119 0.70 5.14 -1.87
CA CYS A 119 0.11 5.93 -0.77
C CYS A 119 -1.40 6.21 -0.90
N SER A 120 -1.90 6.48 -2.09
CA SER A 120 -3.34 6.71 -2.35
C SER A 120 -4.08 5.43 -2.79
N GLY A 121 -3.38 4.30 -2.89
CA GLY A 121 -3.88 3.06 -3.49
C GLY A 121 -5.13 2.53 -2.81
N TRP A 122 -5.17 2.56 -1.45
CA TRP A 122 -6.35 2.11 -0.72
C TRP A 122 -7.61 2.92 -1.08
N VAL A 123 -7.48 4.26 -1.21
CA VAL A 123 -8.63 5.12 -1.58
C VAL A 123 -9.09 4.86 -3.02
N TYR A 124 -8.14 4.66 -3.96
CA TYR A 124 -8.47 4.27 -5.32
C TYR A 124 -9.11 2.88 -5.37
N GLY A 125 -8.53 1.89 -4.68
CA GLY A 125 -9.11 0.55 -4.56
C GLY A 125 -10.51 0.58 -3.95
N LEU A 126 -10.70 1.41 -2.90
CA LEU A 126 -12.02 1.61 -2.28
C LEU A 126 -13.04 2.16 -3.28
N SER A 127 -12.64 3.13 -4.13
CA SER A 127 -13.56 3.67 -5.15
C SER A 127 -13.94 2.64 -6.21
N VAL A 128 -12.98 1.81 -6.65
CA VAL A 128 -13.22 0.75 -7.64
C VAL A 128 -14.18 -0.31 -7.08
N ILE A 129 -13.88 -0.86 -5.89
CA ILE A 129 -14.74 -1.89 -5.30
C ILE A 129 -16.13 -1.34 -4.96
N THR A 130 -16.22 -0.11 -4.46
CA THR A 130 -17.49 0.55 -4.18
C THR A 130 -18.30 0.73 -5.45
N SER A 131 -17.67 1.10 -6.58
CA SER A 131 -18.36 1.24 -7.86
C SER A 131 -18.97 -0.08 -8.35
N LEU A 132 -18.23 -1.19 -8.21
CA LEU A 132 -18.69 -2.53 -8.57
C LEU A 132 -19.88 -2.98 -7.71
N LEU A 133 -19.77 -2.82 -6.39
CA LEU A 133 -20.81 -3.22 -5.45
C LEU A 133 -22.07 -2.34 -5.57
N SER A 134 -21.92 -1.04 -5.87
CA SER A 134 -23.05 -0.11 -5.97
C SER A 134 -24.06 -0.49 -7.05
N THR A 135 -23.67 -1.31 -8.02
CA THR A 135 -24.56 -1.89 -9.03
C THR A 135 -25.62 -2.84 -8.44
N GLY A 136 -25.33 -3.38 -7.24
CA GLY A 136 -26.14 -4.39 -6.58
C GLY A 136 -26.04 -5.78 -7.20
N GLN A 137 -25.15 -6.00 -8.16
CA GLN A 137 -24.92 -7.33 -8.75
C GLN A 137 -23.84 -8.09 -8.01
N ILE A 138 -22.82 -7.41 -7.50
CA ILE A 138 -21.80 -7.94 -6.57
C ILE A 138 -22.23 -7.52 -5.15
N LYS A 139 -22.32 -8.49 -4.24
CA LYS A 139 -22.83 -8.25 -2.88
C LYS A 139 -21.74 -8.08 -1.84
N LYS A 140 -20.69 -8.86 -1.91
CA LYS A 140 -19.58 -8.86 -0.96
C LYS A 140 -18.24 -8.79 -1.68
N GLY A 141 -17.34 -7.98 -1.16
CA GLY A 141 -16.00 -7.84 -1.71
C GLY A 141 -14.94 -7.57 -0.66
N LEU A 142 -13.71 -7.96 -0.99
CA LEU A 142 -12.51 -7.70 -0.20
C LEU A 142 -11.59 -6.76 -0.96
N LEU A 143 -11.16 -5.70 -0.29
CA LEU A 143 -10.08 -4.84 -0.72
C LEU A 143 -8.87 -5.15 0.17
N LEU A 144 -7.85 -5.74 -0.41
CA LEU A 144 -6.58 -6.03 0.25
C LEU A 144 -5.56 -4.96 -0.13
N SER A 145 -4.81 -4.46 0.83
CA SER A 145 -3.75 -3.46 0.57
C SER A 145 -2.56 -3.75 1.46
N GLY A 146 -1.39 -3.92 0.86
CA GLY A 146 -0.18 -4.28 1.60
C GLY A 146 1.10 -3.97 0.86
N GLU A 147 2.19 -3.77 1.63
CA GLU A 147 3.51 -3.49 1.09
C GLU A 147 4.61 -4.16 1.93
N ILE A 148 5.69 -4.54 1.27
CA ILE A 148 6.97 -4.95 1.86
C ILE A 148 8.01 -3.88 1.53
N CYS A 149 7.85 -2.70 2.11
CA CYS A 149 8.64 -1.51 1.78
C CYS A 149 10.11 -1.62 2.18
N HIS A 150 10.45 -2.42 3.21
CA HIS A 150 11.84 -2.54 3.65
C HIS A 150 12.75 -3.12 2.57
N LEU A 151 12.22 -4.01 1.69
CA LEU A 151 13.00 -4.57 0.57
C LEU A 151 13.30 -3.55 -0.53
N GLN A 152 12.46 -2.52 -0.66
CA GLN A 152 12.66 -1.44 -1.62
C GLN A 152 13.55 -0.32 -1.07
N SER A 153 13.87 -0.33 0.22
CA SER A 153 14.66 0.71 0.87
C SER A 153 16.07 0.22 1.14
N SER A 154 17.08 1.07 0.90
CA SER A 154 18.45 0.73 1.28
C SER A 154 18.61 0.81 2.79
N PRO A 155 19.09 -0.25 3.48
CA PRO A 155 19.40 -0.16 4.90
C PRO A 155 20.52 0.83 5.24
N LEU A 156 21.24 1.34 4.22
CA LEU A 156 22.28 2.35 4.35
C LEU A 156 21.75 3.79 4.13
N ASP A 157 20.48 3.93 3.82
CA ASP A 157 19.83 5.23 3.56
C ASP A 157 18.97 5.65 4.76
N LYS A 158 19.51 6.51 5.60
CA LYS A 158 18.85 7.01 6.82
C LYS A 158 17.65 7.94 6.52
N SER A 159 17.47 8.39 5.30
CA SER A 159 16.33 9.23 4.91
C SER A 159 15.05 8.44 4.62
N ALA A 160 15.19 7.20 4.13
CA ALA A 160 14.07 6.36 3.71
C ALA A 160 13.90 5.12 4.60
N TYR A 161 14.96 4.38 4.91
CA TYR A 161 14.85 3.09 5.60
C TYR A 161 14.12 3.16 6.96
N PRO A 162 14.41 4.12 7.87
CA PRO A 162 13.73 4.20 9.15
C PRO A 162 12.26 4.67 9.06
N LEU A 163 11.79 5.05 7.86
CA LEU A 163 10.43 5.56 7.65
C LEU A 163 9.43 4.44 7.39
N PHE A 164 9.84 3.37 6.70
CA PHE A 164 8.95 2.35 6.18
C PHE A 164 9.02 1.05 6.97
N GLY A 165 7.86 0.47 7.22
CA GLY A 165 7.67 -0.89 7.70
C GLY A 165 6.76 -1.67 6.75
N ASP A 166 6.49 -2.93 7.10
CA ASP A 166 5.71 -3.85 6.28
C ASP A 166 4.37 -4.15 6.94
N ALA A 167 3.33 -4.20 6.14
CA ALA A 167 1.99 -4.53 6.60
C ALA A 167 1.10 -5.00 5.45
N GLY A 168 0.08 -5.78 5.79
CA GLY A 168 -1.03 -6.09 4.92
C GLY A 168 -2.36 -5.82 5.62
N THR A 169 -3.36 -5.37 4.89
CA THR A 169 -4.69 -5.09 5.42
C THR A 169 -5.77 -5.74 4.56
N ALA A 170 -6.92 -5.99 5.18
CA ALA A 170 -8.13 -6.40 4.50
C ALA A 170 -9.26 -5.47 4.91
N THR A 171 -10.01 -4.97 3.92
CA THR A 171 -11.24 -4.20 4.11
C THR A 171 -12.38 -4.97 3.47
N ALA A 172 -13.40 -5.31 4.25
CA ALA A 172 -14.59 -5.98 3.80
C ALA A 172 -15.67 -4.95 3.47
N LEU A 173 -16.26 -5.07 2.27
CA LEU A 173 -17.36 -4.22 1.84
C LEU A 173 -18.54 -5.07 1.41
N GLU A 174 -19.76 -4.56 1.65
CA GLU A 174 -20.96 -5.20 1.18
C GLU A 174 -21.99 -4.20 0.62
N TYR A 175 -22.79 -4.69 -0.31
CA TYR A 175 -23.95 -3.95 -0.81
C TYR A 175 -25.06 -3.96 0.23
N GLN A 176 -25.52 -2.79 0.62
CA GLN A 176 -26.63 -2.63 1.55
C GLN A 176 -27.52 -1.45 1.14
N VAL A 177 -28.74 -1.75 0.72
CA VAL A 177 -29.71 -0.72 0.31
C VAL A 177 -29.98 0.26 1.45
N GLY A 178 -30.00 1.56 1.13
CA GLY A 178 -30.31 2.62 2.09
C GLY A 178 -29.08 3.11 2.88
N TYR A 179 -27.89 2.61 2.58
CA TYR A 179 -26.67 3.13 3.20
C TYR A 179 -26.27 4.47 2.59
N GLU A 180 -25.72 5.36 3.45
CA GLU A 180 -25.32 6.71 3.05
C GLU A 180 -24.30 6.70 1.89
N PRO A 181 -24.32 7.72 1.03
CA PRO A 181 -23.40 7.80 -0.09
C PRO A 181 -21.94 7.91 0.36
N VAL A 182 -21.06 7.17 -0.33
CA VAL A 182 -19.62 7.33 -0.22
C VAL A 182 -19.15 8.24 -1.35
N ARG A 183 -18.39 9.30 -1.02
CA ARG A 183 -17.91 10.30 -1.98
C ARG A 183 -16.40 10.26 -2.09
N PHE A 184 -15.93 10.45 -3.32
CA PHE A 184 -14.52 10.49 -3.64
C PHE A 184 -14.19 11.72 -4.48
N TYR A 185 -13.04 12.31 -4.20
CA TYR A 185 -12.43 13.31 -5.04
C TYR A 185 -11.01 12.86 -5.42
N PHE A 186 -10.72 12.87 -6.71
CA PHE A 186 -9.42 12.47 -7.23
C PHE A 186 -8.81 13.55 -8.12
N SER A 187 -7.49 13.71 -7.99
CA SER A 187 -6.66 14.47 -8.92
C SER A 187 -5.29 13.82 -9.04
N THR A 188 -4.67 13.96 -10.19
CA THR A 188 -3.34 13.39 -10.46
C THR A 188 -2.45 14.49 -11.02
N ASP A 189 -1.24 14.62 -10.46
CA ASP A 189 -0.19 15.48 -10.95
C ASP A 189 1.01 14.61 -11.32
N GLY A 190 1.12 14.25 -12.59
CA GLY A 190 2.21 13.43 -13.12
C GLY A 190 3.53 14.17 -13.30
N SER A 191 3.57 15.50 -13.13
CA SER A 191 4.82 16.26 -13.27
C SER A 191 5.84 15.95 -12.18
N GLY A 192 5.38 15.47 -11.02
CA GLY A 192 6.21 15.09 -9.89
C GLY A 192 6.62 13.61 -9.83
N TYR A 193 6.55 12.85 -10.94
CA TYR A 193 6.79 11.40 -10.94
C TYR A 193 8.17 10.99 -10.41
N GLU A 194 9.18 11.86 -10.49
CA GLU A 194 10.52 11.59 -9.99
C GLU A 194 10.68 11.83 -8.48
N ALA A 195 9.69 12.42 -7.81
CA ALA A 195 9.78 12.72 -6.38
C ALA A 195 9.85 11.47 -5.50
N ILE A 196 9.26 10.35 -5.96
CA ILE A 196 9.42 9.03 -5.36
C ILE A 196 9.54 8.03 -6.52
N ILE A 197 10.70 7.40 -6.66
CA ILE A 197 10.98 6.53 -7.81
C ILE A 197 11.98 5.41 -7.44
N ILE A 198 11.81 4.25 -8.07
CA ILE A 198 12.84 3.21 -8.20
C ILE A 198 13.27 3.22 -9.66
N ARG A 199 14.55 3.48 -9.93
CA ARG A 199 15.02 3.76 -11.28
C ARG A 199 15.10 2.53 -12.16
N ASP A 200 15.58 1.40 -11.61
CA ASP A 200 15.84 0.18 -12.35
C ASP A 200 14.88 -0.95 -11.91
N GLY A 201 14.86 -2.02 -12.69
CA GLY A 201 14.01 -3.20 -12.45
C GLY A 201 12.67 -3.16 -13.19
N GLY A 202 12.27 -2.00 -13.74
CA GLY A 202 11.11 -1.87 -14.61
C GLY A 202 11.47 -2.03 -16.09
N TYR A 203 10.46 -1.97 -16.97
CA TYR A 203 10.66 -2.14 -18.41
C TYR A 203 11.37 -0.97 -19.11
N ARG A 204 11.36 0.24 -18.52
CA ARG A 204 12.08 1.39 -19.08
C ARG A 204 13.59 1.29 -18.83
N HIS A 205 13.96 0.77 -17.67
CA HIS A 205 15.31 0.48 -17.24
C HIS A 205 15.31 -0.92 -16.63
N PRO A 206 15.45 -1.98 -17.45
CA PRO A 206 15.53 -3.35 -16.95
C PRO A 206 16.71 -3.53 -16.00
N PHE A 207 16.60 -4.52 -15.12
CA PHE A 207 17.71 -4.92 -14.28
C PHE A 207 18.95 -5.29 -15.12
N ASP A 208 20.11 -4.79 -14.69
CA ASP A 208 21.43 -5.22 -15.12
C ASP A 208 22.40 -5.30 -13.95
N ASN A 209 23.65 -5.72 -14.19
CA ASN A 209 24.64 -5.88 -13.12
C ASN A 209 24.98 -4.54 -12.44
N GLN A 210 24.89 -3.41 -13.14
CA GLN A 210 25.15 -2.08 -12.58
C GLN A 210 24.03 -1.61 -11.67
N SER A 211 22.83 -2.18 -11.81
CA SER A 211 21.70 -1.90 -10.91
C SER A 211 21.98 -2.24 -9.45
N LEU A 212 22.98 -3.12 -9.18
CA LEU A 212 23.43 -3.52 -7.84
C LEU A 212 24.54 -2.62 -7.28
N ASP A 213 25.13 -1.72 -8.09
CA ASP A 213 26.20 -0.87 -7.65
C ASP A 213 25.72 0.15 -6.62
N VAL A 214 26.33 0.12 -5.42
CA VAL A 214 26.04 1.10 -4.38
C VAL A 214 26.71 2.42 -4.71
N TYR A 215 25.93 3.47 -4.85
CA TYR A 215 26.43 4.84 -5.02
C TYR A 215 26.12 5.69 -3.78
N THR A 216 26.84 6.79 -3.64
CA THR A 216 26.64 7.78 -2.58
C THR A 216 26.08 9.05 -3.18
N THR A 217 24.96 9.55 -2.65
CA THR A 217 24.36 10.81 -3.09
C THR A 217 25.18 12.01 -2.59
N PRO A 218 24.99 13.22 -3.13
CA PRO A 218 25.64 14.44 -2.61
C PRO A 218 25.38 14.68 -1.11
N GLU A 219 24.24 14.23 -0.59
CA GLU A 219 23.87 14.32 0.85
C GLU A 219 24.47 13.20 1.69
N GLY A 220 25.28 12.31 1.10
CA GLY A 220 25.95 11.20 1.79
C GLY A 220 25.09 9.95 2.00
N LEU A 221 23.90 9.86 1.36
CA LEU A 221 23.03 8.69 1.42
C LEU A 221 23.57 7.59 0.49
N ARG A 222 23.45 6.33 0.90
CA ARG A 222 24.00 5.18 0.17
C ARG A 222 22.88 4.24 -0.25
N ARG A 223 22.77 3.97 -1.55
CA ARG A 223 21.76 3.11 -2.13
C ARG A 223 22.14 2.59 -3.51
N THR A 224 21.38 1.66 -4.03
CA THR A 224 21.45 1.18 -5.41
C THR A 224 20.32 1.78 -6.24
N ARG A 225 20.34 1.57 -7.57
CA ARG A 225 19.25 2.00 -8.46
C ARG A 225 17.98 1.15 -8.32
N LEU A 226 18.03 0.04 -7.56
CA LEU A 226 16.88 -0.79 -7.19
C LEU A 226 16.21 -0.32 -5.90
N ASN A 227 16.73 0.70 -5.24
CA ASN A 227 16.13 1.23 -4.02
C ASN A 227 15.29 2.47 -4.31
N THR A 228 14.31 2.69 -3.43
CA THR A 228 13.47 3.89 -3.47
C THR A 228 14.31 5.14 -3.25
N GLU A 229 14.24 6.05 -4.20
CA GLU A 229 14.70 7.42 -4.08
C GLU A 229 13.51 8.30 -3.69
N MET A 230 13.69 9.17 -2.69
CA MET A 230 12.63 10.07 -2.24
C MET A 230 13.17 11.49 -2.07
N ASP A 231 12.60 12.44 -2.80
CA ASP A 231 12.74 13.87 -2.54
C ASP A 231 11.70 14.29 -1.48
N GLY A 232 12.12 14.22 -0.21
CA GLY A 232 11.25 14.50 0.92
C GLY A 232 10.67 15.93 0.91
N MET A 233 11.41 16.92 0.36
CA MET A 233 10.92 18.31 0.28
C MET A 233 9.80 18.46 -0.75
N SER A 234 9.94 17.84 -1.92
CA SER A 234 8.90 17.83 -2.95
C SER A 234 7.65 17.10 -2.46
N VAL A 235 7.80 15.95 -1.80
CA VAL A 235 6.69 15.20 -1.20
C VAL A 235 5.98 16.01 -0.11
N PHE A 236 6.72 16.64 0.79
CA PHE A 236 6.17 17.47 1.85
C PHE A 236 5.40 18.67 1.27
N SER A 237 6.01 19.41 0.34
CA SER A 237 5.39 20.56 -0.32
C SER A 237 4.09 20.19 -1.04
N PHE A 238 4.08 19.05 -1.74
CA PHE A 238 2.87 18.50 -2.36
C PHE A 238 1.79 18.24 -1.31
N GLY A 239 2.15 17.54 -0.21
CA GLY A 239 1.21 17.17 0.85
C GLY A 239 0.52 18.37 1.48
N ILE A 240 1.28 19.38 1.94
CA ILE A 240 0.72 20.57 2.60
C ILE A 240 -0.07 21.47 1.65
N THR A 241 0.17 21.39 0.35
CA THR A 241 -0.53 22.19 -0.66
C THR A 241 -1.80 21.50 -1.15
N LYS A 242 -1.69 20.22 -1.55
CA LYS A 242 -2.77 19.50 -2.24
C LYS A 242 -3.79 18.88 -1.29
N ALA A 243 -3.38 18.43 -0.10
CA ALA A 243 -4.30 17.79 0.83
C ALA A 243 -5.43 18.74 1.31
N PRO A 244 -5.14 20.00 1.75
CA PRO A 244 -6.21 20.93 2.11
C PRO A 244 -7.12 21.28 0.93
N GLN A 245 -6.57 21.42 -0.28
CA GLN A 245 -7.35 21.66 -1.49
C GLN A 245 -8.31 20.52 -1.78
N SER A 246 -7.82 19.27 -1.70
CA SER A 246 -8.63 18.07 -1.93
C SER A 246 -9.75 17.94 -0.90
N PHE A 247 -9.45 18.22 0.37
CA PHE A 247 -10.44 18.20 1.45
C PHE A 247 -11.57 19.24 1.20
N ASN A 248 -11.20 20.48 0.88
CA ASN A 248 -12.19 21.54 0.61
C ASN A 248 -13.08 21.27 -0.62
N LEU A 249 -12.56 20.48 -1.59
CA LEU A 249 -13.34 20.12 -2.79
C LEU A 249 -14.22 18.89 -2.55
N LEU A 250 -13.91 18.07 -1.56
CA LEU A 250 -14.73 16.93 -1.17
C LEU A 250 -15.92 17.32 -0.28
N MET A 251 -15.76 18.37 0.56
CA MET A 251 -16.81 18.87 1.45
C MET A 251 -17.82 19.76 0.72
#